data_bb16c40ee7d5abb908e2cfa56a827931
#
_entry.id   bb16c40ee7d5abb908e2cfa56a827931
#
_cell.length_a   1.000
_cell.length_b   1.000
_cell.length_c   1.000
_cell.angle_alpha   90.00
_cell.angle_beta   90.00
_cell.angle_gamma   90.00
#
_symmetry.space_group_name_H-M   'P 1'
#
loop_
_entity.id
_entity.type
_entity.pdbx_description
1 polymer ?
#
loop_
_entity_poly.entity_id
_entity_poly.type
_entity_poly.pdbx_seq_one_letter_code
_entity_poly.pdbx_strand_id
1 'polypeptide(L)'
;MKKVLTLSMLALCVSHGAAAAQYALDNDSIALSFDDASSTVVVKDTTANHPLTPQELFFLTLPDETKIHTADFTIKHVEKQDNAIVIDFTRPDFNVTVKLNLVKGKYASIDYTIAAVGQPREVAKITFFPTKKQSQAPYVDGAINSSPIIADSFFILPDKPIVNTYAYEATTNLNVELKTPVQPDAPVSFTTYFGTFPETSQLRRSVNQFIDAVRPRAYKPYLHYNSWMDIGFFNPYTEQDVLGRMDEWNKEFITGRGVALDAFLLDDGWDDRTGRWLFGPAFSHGFGKVREKADSLHSSVGLWLSPWGGYNKPRDIRVSHAKEYGFETVDGKLALSGPRYFKNFNEQIIKLIKNEHITSFKLDGMGNANSHITGSQFASDFDASIALLHNMRSANPNLFINLTTGTDASPSWLFYADSIWRQGDDINLYGPGTPVQQWMTYRDAETYRSIVRKGPLFPLNSLMYHGIVSAENAYYGLEKVQTDSDFADQVWSYFATGTQLQELYITPSMLNKVKWDTLAQAAKWARNNASVLVDTHWIGGDPTALEVYGWASWSKDKAILGLRNPSDKPQTYYLDLAKDFEIPTGGMAQFSLNAVYGSNTSVPGEYQKAVVITLQPLETLVYEAIPAK
;
A
#
# COMPACT_ATOMS: atom_id res chain seq x y z
N MET A 1 37.58 32.66 -84.55
CA MET A 1 37.05 31.38 -84.11
C MET A 1 36.84 31.43 -82.58
N LYS A 2 35.60 31.66 -82.13
CA LYS A 2 35.21 31.66 -80.75
C LYS A 2 34.52 30.34 -80.46
N LYS A 3 35.08 29.52 -79.48
CA LYS A 3 34.44 28.31 -79.02
C LYS A 3 33.46 28.71 -77.92
N VAL A 4 32.23 28.34 -78.11
CA VAL A 4 31.17 28.44 -77.11
C VAL A 4 31.25 27.17 -76.22
N LEU A 5 31.47 27.28 -74.93
CA LEU A 5 31.33 26.20 -73.96
C LEU A 5 29.92 26.23 -73.40
N THR A 6 29.19 25.16 -73.65
CA THR A 6 27.85 24.91 -73.08
C THR A 6 28.04 24.24 -71.71
N LEU A 7 27.66 24.92 -70.62
CA LEU A 7 27.65 24.36 -69.28
C LEU A 7 26.32 23.70 -69.03
N SER A 8 26.29 22.35 -68.96
CA SER A 8 25.13 21.59 -68.52
C SER A 8 25.07 21.65 -66.99
N MET A 9 24.05 22.32 -66.43
CA MET A 9 23.71 22.23 -65.02
C MET A 9 22.98 20.90 -64.76
N LEU A 10 23.65 19.99 -64.05
CA LEU A 10 23.04 18.82 -63.45
C LEU A 10 22.36 19.28 -62.17
N ALA A 11 21.02 19.32 -62.15
CA ALA A 11 20.26 19.57 -60.93
C ALA A 11 20.32 18.28 -60.04
N LEU A 12 21.11 18.31 -59.01
CA LEU A 12 21.06 17.30 -57.93
C LEU A 12 19.77 17.54 -57.13
N CYS A 13 18.74 16.74 -57.33
CA CYS A 13 17.63 16.65 -56.39
C CYS A 13 18.14 15.93 -55.12
N VAL A 14 18.56 16.72 -54.13
CA VAL A 14 18.74 16.23 -52.77
C VAL A 14 17.35 16.02 -52.20
N SER A 15 16.89 14.81 -52.20
CA SER A 15 15.73 14.42 -51.38
C SER A 15 16.15 14.58 -49.91
N HIS A 16 15.72 15.64 -49.26
CA HIS A 16 15.75 15.75 -47.84
C HIS A 16 14.74 14.73 -47.31
N GLY A 17 15.20 13.52 -47.04
CA GLY A 17 14.51 12.67 -46.09
C GLY A 17 14.49 13.40 -44.77
N ALA A 18 13.32 13.77 -44.27
CA ALA A 18 13.20 14.30 -42.94
C ALA A 18 13.88 13.30 -42.01
N ALA A 19 14.95 13.71 -41.33
CA ALA A 19 15.54 12.90 -40.29
C ALA A 19 14.46 12.68 -39.21
N ALA A 20 14.24 11.43 -38.82
CA ALA A 20 13.30 11.11 -37.76
C ALA A 20 13.62 11.96 -36.53
N ALA A 21 12.61 12.59 -35.97
CA ALA A 21 12.81 13.40 -34.78
C ALA A 21 12.98 12.48 -33.58
N GLN A 22 14.07 12.65 -32.83
CA GLN A 22 14.29 11.97 -31.56
C GLN A 22 13.99 12.93 -30.40
N TYR A 23 13.12 12.48 -29.51
CA TYR A 23 12.76 13.18 -28.29
C TYR A 23 13.42 12.49 -27.10
N ALA A 24 14.11 13.22 -26.24
CA ALA A 24 14.78 12.64 -25.08
C ALA A 24 14.65 13.52 -23.83
N LEU A 25 14.58 12.86 -22.67
CA LEU A 25 14.60 13.41 -21.33
C LEU A 25 15.51 12.54 -20.47
N ASP A 26 16.20 13.11 -19.51
CA ASP A 26 17.04 12.36 -18.57
C ASP A 26 17.06 13.00 -17.17
N ASN A 27 17.31 12.16 -16.19
CA ASN A 27 17.68 12.52 -14.83
C ASN A 27 18.90 11.70 -14.39
N ASP A 28 19.29 11.78 -13.12
CA ASP A 28 20.48 11.12 -12.60
C ASP A 28 20.47 9.58 -12.72
N SER A 29 19.31 8.96 -12.92
CA SER A 29 19.14 7.50 -12.91
C SER A 29 18.52 6.94 -14.17
N ILE A 30 17.62 7.67 -14.82
CA ILE A 30 16.81 7.18 -15.95
C ILE A 30 16.83 8.21 -17.08
N ALA A 31 17.06 7.73 -18.31
CA ALA A 31 16.80 8.47 -19.54
C ALA A 31 15.62 7.84 -20.28
N LEU A 32 14.75 8.70 -20.82
CA LEU A 32 13.61 8.35 -21.65
C LEU A 32 13.87 8.87 -23.07
N SER A 33 13.62 8.07 -24.08
CA SER A 33 13.64 8.55 -25.48
C SER A 33 12.48 7.97 -26.27
N PHE A 34 12.03 8.75 -27.25
CA PHE A 34 11.01 8.35 -28.22
C PHE A 34 11.51 8.68 -29.63
N ASP A 35 11.41 7.71 -30.50
CA ASP A 35 11.66 7.83 -31.95
C ASP A 35 10.32 7.76 -32.69
N ASP A 36 9.94 8.85 -33.36
CA ASP A 36 8.64 8.98 -34.01
C ASP A 36 8.51 8.17 -35.32
N ALA A 37 9.62 7.86 -35.97
CA ALA A 37 9.62 7.07 -37.21
C ALA A 37 9.37 5.57 -36.95
N SER A 38 9.89 5.06 -35.84
CA SER A 38 9.72 3.65 -35.43
C SER A 38 8.65 3.46 -34.36
N SER A 39 8.06 4.52 -33.84
CA SER A 39 7.14 4.51 -32.66
C SER A 39 7.75 3.81 -31.45
N THR A 40 9.07 3.90 -31.27
CA THR A 40 9.81 3.15 -30.26
C THR A 40 10.12 4.04 -29.07
N VAL A 41 9.77 3.55 -27.86
CA VAL A 41 10.21 4.12 -26.58
C VAL A 41 11.37 3.32 -26.02
N VAL A 42 12.37 4.00 -25.49
CA VAL A 42 13.46 3.39 -24.71
C VAL A 42 13.50 4.03 -23.33
N VAL A 43 13.48 3.19 -22.30
CA VAL A 43 13.75 3.56 -20.91
C VAL A 43 15.16 3.05 -20.59
N LYS A 44 16.11 3.94 -20.27
CA LYS A 44 17.51 3.57 -20.08
C LYS A 44 17.95 3.85 -18.64
N ASP A 45 18.53 2.84 -18.00
CA ASP A 45 19.28 3.02 -16.77
C ASP A 45 20.61 3.72 -17.11
N THR A 46 20.79 4.97 -16.64
CA THR A 46 21.98 5.75 -16.94
C THR A 46 23.21 5.26 -16.20
N THR A 47 23.02 4.62 -15.04
CA THR A 47 24.10 4.12 -14.19
C THR A 47 24.64 2.79 -14.72
N ALA A 48 23.79 1.82 -14.99
CA ALA A 48 24.16 0.51 -15.53
C ALA A 48 24.34 0.53 -17.06
N ASN A 49 23.93 1.62 -17.73
CA ASN A 49 23.90 1.75 -19.19
C ASN A 49 23.05 0.69 -19.90
N HIS A 50 21.97 0.23 -19.23
CA HIS A 50 21.06 -0.79 -19.76
C HIS A 50 19.80 -0.13 -20.35
N PRO A 51 19.50 -0.33 -21.65
CA PRO A 51 18.25 0.08 -22.25
C PRO A 51 17.17 -0.99 -22.04
N LEU A 52 15.96 -0.54 -21.70
CA LEU A 52 14.75 -1.35 -21.70
C LEU A 52 13.82 -0.85 -22.82
N THR A 53 13.55 -1.70 -23.77
CA THR A 53 12.64 -1.41 -24.88
C THR A 53 11.49 -2.41 -24.84
N PRO A 54 10.22 -1.94 -24.75
CA PRO A 54 9.08 -2.84 -24.84
C PRO A 54 8.94 -3.39 -26.26
N GLN A 55 8.19 -4.48 -26.42
CA GLN A 55 7.82 -4.99 -27.73
C GLN A 55 6.94 -3.98 -28.47
N GLU A 56 6.05 -3.31 -27.73
CA GLU A 56 5.21 -2.19 -28.15
C GLU A 56 4.78 -1.38 -26.90
N LEU A 57 4.24 -0.19 -27.09
CA LEU A 57 3.81 0.65 -25.95
C LEU A 57 2.56 0.10 -25.28
N PHE A 58 1.59 -0.32 -26.08
CA PHE A 58 0.33 -0.90 -25.62
C PHE A 58 -0.35 -1.68 -26.74
N PHE A 59 -1.28 -2.55 -26.37
CA PHE A 59 -2.29 -3.06 -27.28
C PHE A 59 -3.64 -3.24 -26.58
N LEU A 60 -4.71 -3.13 -27.35
CA LEU A 60 -6.09 -3.35 -26.89
C LEU A 60 -6.55 -4.72 -27.38
N THR A 61 -7.19 -5.50 -26.51
CA THR A 61 -7.85 -6.75 -26.88
C THR A 61 -9.36 -6.53 -26.85
N LEU A 62 -10.02 -6.77 -27.97
CA LEU A 62 -11.46 -6.66 -28.08
C LEU A 62 -12.17 -7.92 -27.54
N PRO A 63 -13.51 -7.91 -27.34
CA PRO A 63 -14.25 -9.08 -26.85
C PRO A 63 -14.15 -10.33 -27.72
N ASP A 64 -13.88 -10.18 -29.02
CA ASP A 64 -13.66 -11.26 -29.97
C ASP A 64 -12.20 -11.75 -30.08
N GLU A 65 -11.37 -11.37 -29.08
CA GLU A 65 -9.93 -11.63 -29.02
C GLU A 65 -9.07 -10.92 -30.08
N THR A 66 -9.68 -10.09 -30.95
CA THR A 66 -8.93 -9.26 -31.92
C THR A 66 -8.04 -8.28 -31.16
N LYS A 67 -6.77 -8.17 -31.56
CA LYS A 67 -5.81 -7.23 -31.01
C LYS A 67 -5.62 -6.01 -31.87
N ILE A 68 -5.60 -4.85 -31.26
CA ILE A 68 -5.27 -3.57 -31.87
C ILE A 68 -3.93 -3.13 -31.29
N HIS A 69 -2.90 -3.20 -32.11
CA HIS A 69 -1.51 -2.92 -31.70
C HIS A 69 -1.17 -1.42 -31.79
N THR A 70 -0.13 -0.98 -31.09
CA THR A 70 0.37 0.41 -31.22
C THR A 70 0.63 0.79 -32.69
N ALA A 71 1.12 -0.14 -33.50
CA ALA A 71 1.38 0.06 -34.94
C ALA A 71 0.12 0.31 -35.79
N ASP A 72 -1.07 -0.02 -35.28
CA ASP A 72 -2.36 0.23 -35.98
C ASP A 72 -2.86 1.68 -35.80
N PHE A 73 -2.13 2.48 -35.05
CA PHE A 73 -2.41 3.90 -34.83
C PHE A 73 -1.47 4.78 -35.62
N THR A 74 -1.96 5.97 -35.97
CA THR A 74 -1.15 7.02 -36.59
C THR A 74 -0.73 8.01 -35.49
N ILE A 75 0.55 8.40 -35.44
CA ILE A 75 1.02 9.49 -34.59
C ILE A 75 0.47 10.80 -35.20
N LYS A 76 -0.37 11.48 -34.42
CA LYS A 76 -0.97 12.76 -34.75
C LYS A 76 -0.11 13.94 -34.37
N HIS A 77 0.54 13.83 -33.18
CA HIS A 77 1.32 14.88 -32.58
C HIS A 77 2.35 14.33 -31.59
N VAL A 78 3.53 14.96 -31.54
CA VAL A 78 4.52 14.72 -30.49
C VAL A 78 5.00 16.08 -29.98
N GLU A 79 4.96 16.25 -28.67
CA GLU A 79 5.41 17.46 -28.00
C GLU A 79 6.41 17.13 -26.89
N LYS A 80 7.55 17.80 -26.91
CA LYS A 80 8.50 17.76 -25.79
C LYS A 80 8.26 18.96 -24.87
N GLN A 81 8.01 18.68 -23.61
CA GLN A 81 7.89 19.62 -22.50
C GLN A 81 9.15 19.50 -21.61
N ASP A 82 9.31 20.36 -20.58
CA ASP A 82 10.49 20.35 -19.71
C ASP A 82 10.79 18.97 -19.11
N ASN A 83 9.78 18.31 -18.56
CA ASN A 83 9.90 17.02 -17.87
C ASN A 83 9.03 15.92 -18.49
N ALA A 84 8.51 16.13 -19.69
CA ALA A 84 7.62 15.17 -20.34
C ALA A 84 7.77 15.15 -21.87
N ILE A 85 7.45 14.00 -22.48
CA ILE A 85 7.20 13.84 -23.90
C ILE A 85 5.76 13.34 -24.03
N VAL A 86 4.92 14.11 -24.73
CA VAL A 86 3.51 13.76 -25.00
C VAL A 86 3.38 13.27 -26.41
N ILE A 87 2.74 12.13 -26.61
CA ILE A 87 2.56 11.47 -27.89
C ILE A 87 1.07 11.17 -28.07
N ASP A 88 0.46 11.74 -29.08
CA ASP A 88 -0.93 11.50 -29.42
C ASP A 88 -1.04 10.52 -30.59
N PHE A 89 -1.63 9.37 -30.31
CA PHE A 89 -1.99 8.33 -31.27
C PHE A 89 -3.48 8.42 -31.62
N THR A 90 -3.81 8.24 -32.88
CA THR A 90 -5.21 8.28 -33.36
C THR A 90 -5.51 7.15 -34.35
N ARG A 91 -6.74 6.67 -34.30
CA ARG A 91 -7.38 5.79 -35.30
C ARG A 91 -8.89 6.09 -35.32
N PRO A 92 -9.66 5.53 -36.25
CA PRO A 92 -11.08 5.90 -36.40
C PRO A 92 -11.97 5.66 -35.18
N ASP A 93 -11.60 4.73 -34.30
CA ASP A 93 -12.38 4.27 -33.14
C ASP A 93 -11.75 4.60 -31.80
N PHE A 94 -10.45 4.96 -31.72
CA PHE A 94 -9.75 5.31 -30.50
C PHE A 94 -8.74 6.46 -30.67
N ASN A 95 -8.64 7.28 -29.64
CA ASN A 95 -7.51 8.17 -29.42
C ASN A 95 -6.75 7.67 -28.18
N VAL A 96 -5.42 7.66 -28.26
CA VAL A 96 -4.54 7.30 -27.14
C VAL A 96 -3.48 8.37 -26.97
N THR A 97 -3.41 8.96 -25.78
CA THR A 97 -2.30 9.83 -25.39
C THR A 97 -1.35 9.05 -24.50
N VAL A 98 -0.09 8.99 -24.87
CA VAL A 98 1.00 8.44 -24.05
C VAL A 98 1.90 9.59 -23.62
N LYS A 99 2.14 9.67 -22.29
CA LYS A 99 3.01 10.71 -21.75
C LYS A 99 4.16 10.07 -20.97
N LEU A 100 5.38 10.32 -21.42
CA LEU A 100 6.60 9.88 -20.77
C LEU A 100 7.04 10.98 -19.81
N ASN A 101 7.24 10.68 -18.52
CA ASN A 101 7.59 11.69 -17.52
C ASN A 101 8.83 11.30 -16.72
N LEU A 102 9.60 12.30 -16.30
CA LEU A 102 10.59 12.16 -15.22
C LEU A 102 9.90 12.43 -13.87
N VAL A 103 10.14 11.57 -12.87
CA VAL A 103 9.47 11.59 -11.57
C VAL A 103 10.49 11.68 -10.45
N LYS A 104 10.32 12.67 -9.54
CA LYS A 104 11.12 12.81 -8.31
C LYS A 104 12.64 12.70 -8.50
N GLY A 105 13.16 13.12 -9.66
CA GLY A 105 14.61 13.18 -9.95
C GLY A 105 15.32 11.83 -10.14
N LYS A 106 14.68 10.69 -9.86
CA LYS A 106 15.28 9.35 -9.93
C LYS A 106 14.45 8.33 -10.71
N TYR A 107 13.18 8.60 -10.91
CA TYR A 107 12.21 7.66 -11.46
C TYR A 107 11.64 8.19 -12.76
N ALA A 108 10.91 7.34 -13.45
CA ALA A 108 10.14 7.71 -14.63
C ALA A 108 8.73 7.14 -14.56
N SER A 109 7.81 7.72 -15.33
CA SER A 109 6.50 7.10 -15.57
C SER A 109 6.10 7.20 -17.02
N ILE A 110 5.21 6.29 -17.42
CA ILE A 110 4.47 6.35 -18.68
C ILE A 110 2.98 6.37 -18.33
N ASP A 111 2.34 7.48 -18.65
CA ASP A 111 0.89 7.62 -18.47
C ASP A 111 0.20 7.31 -19.80
N TYR A 112 -0.89 6.54 -19.73
CA TYR A 112 -1.73 6.17 -20.84
C TYR A 112 -3.13 6.72 -20.62
N THR A 113 -3.68 7.42 -21.60
CA THR A 113 -5.07 7.88 -21.59
C THR A 113 -5.74 7.41 -22.88
N ILE A 114 -6.77 6.58 -22.76
CA ILE A 114 -7.46 5.93 -23.88
C ILE A 114 -8.91 6.39 -23.90
N ALA A 115 -9.33 6.99 -25.01
CA ALA A 115 -10.70 7.44 -25.25
C ALA A 115 -11.27 6.80 -26.52
N ALA A 116 -12.54 6.45 -26.52
CA ALA A 116 -13.24 6.06 -27.73
C ALA A 116 -13.52 7.30 -28.61
N VAL A 117 -13.74 7.08 -29.91
CA VAL A 117 -14.12 8.14 -30.84
C VAL A 117 -15.58 7.99 -31.26
N GLY A 118 -16.33 9.06 -31.05
CA GLY A 118 -17.73 9.21 -31.51
C GLY A 118 -18.76 8.47 -30.65
N GLN A 119 -18.53 7.20 -30.32
CA GLN A 119 -19.43 6.37 -29.52
C GLN A 119 -18.63 5.44 -28.61
N PRO A 120 -19.24 4.93 -27.51
CA PRO A 120 -18.58 3.93 -26.64
C PRO A 120 -18.08 2.71 -27.41
N ARG A 121 -16.92 2.17 -26.97
CA ARG A 121 -16.26 1.01 -27.60
C ARG A 121 -15.94 -0.05 -26.55
N GLU A 122 -16.35 -1.28 -26.85
CA GLU A 122 -15.99 -2.44 -26.04
C GLU A 122 -14.50 -2.76 -26.20
N VAL A 123 -13.81 -2.85 -25.08
CA VAL A 123 -12.44 -3.34 -24.95
C VAL A 123 -12.43 -4.33 -23.80
N ALA A 124 -12.06 -5.57 -24.04
CA ALA A 124 -12.02 -6.59 -23.00
C ALA A 124 -10.79 -6.41 -22.10
N LYS A 125 -9.64 -6.07 -22.69
CA LYS A 125 -8.38 -5.96 -21.96
C LYS A 125 -7.44 -4.94 -22.60
N ILE A 126 -6.69 -4.22 -21.78
CA ILE A 126 -5.59 -3.35 -22.21
C ILE A 126 -4.29 -3.94 -21.65
N THR A 127 -3.28 -4.06 -22.51
CA THR A 127 -1.92 -4.49 -22.14
C THR A 127 -0.97 -3.32 -22.33
N PHE A 128 -0.15 -3.06 -21.31
CA PHE A 128 0.81 -1.96 -21.30
C PHE A 128 2.25 -2.50 -21.26
N PHE A 129 3.13 -1.85 -21.97
CA PHE A 129 4.58 -2.01 -21.92
C PHE A 129 5.05 -3.48 -21.83
N PRO A 130 4.64 -4.38 -22.74
CA PRO A 130 5.05 -5.78 -22.72
C PRO A 130 6.58 -5.89 -22.90
N THR A 131 7.26 -6.55 -21.95
CA THR A 131 8.73 -6.69 -21.93
C THR A 131 9.15 -8.16 -21.94
N LYS A 132 10.43 -8.43 -22.18
CA LYS A 132 10.98 -9.77 -22.03
C LYS A 132 10.97 -10.22 -20.59
N LYS A 133 10.58 -11.48 -20.36
CA LYS A 133 10.60 -12.10 -19.05
C LYS A 133 12.04 -12.32 -18.58
N GLN A 134 12.35 -11.97 -17.34
CA GLN A 134 13.55 -12.35 -16.64
C GLN A 134 13.32 -13.59 -15.78
N SER A 135 14.13 -14.65 -16.00
CA SER A 135 13.98 -15.95 -15.34
C SER A 135 14.32 -15.95 -13.83
N GLN A 136 14.98 -14.92 -13.32
CA GLN A 136 15.44 -14.82 -11.92
C GLN A 136 14.74 -13.73 -11.10
N ALA A 137 13.68 -13.11 -11.63
CA ALA A 137 12.95 -12.07 -10.90
C ALA A 137 12.28 -12.65 -9.64
N PRO A 138 12.33 -11.97 -8.48
CA PRO A 138 11.60 -12.33 -7.27
C PRO A 138 10.13 -11.95 -7.40
N TYR A 139 9.49 -12.41 -8.44
CA TYR A 139 8.12 -12.09 -8.82
C TYR A 139 7.26 -13.35 -8.76
N VAL A 140 6.10 -13.24 -8.14
CA VAL A 140 5.12 -14.33 -8.05
C VAL A 140 3.93 -14.00 -8.95
N ASP A 141 3.86 -14.71 -10.06
CA ASP A 141 2.87 -14.51 -11.09
C ASP A 141 1.42 -14.67 -10.59
N GLY A 142 0.58 -13.69 -10.88
CA GLY A 142 -0.86 -13.71 -10.60
C GLY A 142 -1.27 -13.79 -9.12
N ALA A 143 -0.33 -13.73 -8.19
CA ALA A 143 -0.60 -13.95 -6.77
C ALA A 143 -1.04 -12.69 -6.00
N ILE A 144 -0.51 -11.52 -6.38
CA ILE A 144 -0.93 -10.21 -5.88
C ILE A 144 -1.04 -9.27 -7.08
N ASN A 145 -2.17 -8.57 -7.19
CA ASN A 145 -2.38 -7.57 -8.22
C ASN A 145 -1.32 -6.46 -8.11
N SER A 146 -0.86 -5.98 -9.26
CA SER A 146 0.10 -4.89 -9.36
C SER A 146 1.45 -5.19 -8.66
N SER A 147 1.82 -6.46 -8.53
CA SER A 147 3.18 -6.82 -8.11
C SER A 147 4.20 -6.22 -9.08
N PRO A 148 5.34 -5.69 -8.60
CA PRO A 148 6.37 -5.15 -9.47
C PRO A 148 6.88 -6.19 -10.47
N ILE A 149 7.01 -5.80 -11.73
CA ILE A 149 7.71 -6.57 -12.76
C ILE A 149 9.18 -6.19 -12.73
N ILE A 150 10.06 -7.18 -12.86
CA ILE A 150 11.51 -6.97 -12.91
C ILE A 150 12.01 -7.26 -14.33
N ALA A 151 12.70 -6.28 -14.89
CA ALA A 151 13.32 -6.37 -16.22
C ALA A 151 14.70 -5.71 -16.18
N ASP A 152 15.74 -6.50 -16.38
CA ASP A 152 17.15 -6.08 -16.26
C ASP A 152 17.43 -5.39 -14.91
N SER A 153 17.88 -4.14 -14.91
CA SER A 153 18.10 -3.33 -13.71
C SER A 153 16.87 -2.53 -13.26
N PHE A 154 15.70 -2.77 -13.88
CA PHE A 154 14.48 -2.05 -13.61
C PHE A 154 13.47 -2.85 -12.80
N PHE A 155 12.75 -2.16 -11.93
CA PHE A 155 11.42 -2.57 -11.48
C PHE A 155 10.35 -1.68 -12.14
N ILE A 156 9.22 -2.31 -12.49
CA ILE A 156 8.09 -1.67 -13.17
C ILE A 156 6.85 -1.88 -12.29
N LEU A 157 6.16 -0.81 -11.92
CA LEU A 157 5.03 -0.84 -11.00
C LEU A 157 3.85 -0.02 -11.56
N PRO A 158 2.67 -0.63 -11.75
CA PRO A 158 1.48 0.11 -12.16
C PRO A 158 0.87 0.90 -11.00
N ASP A 159 0.16 2.00 -11.30
CA ASP A 159 -0.50 2.84 -10.31
C ASP A 159 -1.80 2.25 -9.77
N LYS A 160 -2.52 1.44 -10.56
CA LYS A 160 -3.83 0.93 -10.15
C LYS A 160 -3.76 -0.44 -9.50
N PRO A 161 -4.47 -0.64 -8.37
CA PRO A 161 -4.43 -1.91 -7.63
C PRO A 161 -5.11 -3.09 -8.32
N ILE A 162 -5.78 -2.86 -9.46
CA ILE A 162 -6.47 -3.89 -10.25
C ILE A 162 -5.65 -4.43 -11.42
N VAL A 163 -4.41 -3.97 -11.60
CA VAL A 163 -3.58 -4.41 -12.72
C VAL A 163 -3.09 -5.83 -12.47
N ASN A 164 -3.42 -6.73 -13.37
CA ASN A 164 -2.85 -8.08 -13.37
C ASN A 164 -1.43 -8.03 -13.95
N THR A 165 -0.46 -8.38 -13.11
CA THR A 165 0.94 -8.51 -13.52
C THR A 165 1.27 -9.99 -13.64
N TYR A 166 1.62 -10.45 -14.83
CA TYR A 166 2.00 -11.84 -15.03
C TYR A 166 3.06 -12.00 -16.11
N ALA A 167 3.79 -13.09 -16.00
CA ALA A 167 4.75 -13.54 -16.99
C ALA A 167 4.17 -14.75 -17.74
N TYR A 168 4.07 -14.64 -19.05
CA TYR A 168 3.62 -15.73 -19.90
C TYR A 168 4.67 -16.01 -20.98
N GLU A 169 5.09 -17.26 -21.08
CA GLU A 169 6.17 -17.68 -21.99
C GLU A 169 7.43 -16.82 -21.83
N ALA A 170 7.75 -15.98 -22.82
CA ALA A 170 8.94 -15.13 -22.84
C ALA A 170 8.66 -13.65 -22.56
N THR A 171 7.42 -13.29 -22.17
CA THR A 171 7.02 -11.89 -21.93
C THR A 171 6.42 -11.68 -20.56
N THR A 172 6.58 -10.48 -20.03
CA THR A 172 5.91 -9.97 -18.84
C THR A 172 4.96 -8.87 -19.24
N ASN A 173 3.73 -8.91 -18.72
CA ASN A 173 2.65 -8.02 -19.14
C ASN A 173 2.00 -7.35 -17.94
N LEU A 174 1.63 -6.09 -18.11
CA LEU A 174 0.72 -5.34 -17.26
C LEU A 174 -0.64 -5.30 -17.94
N ASN A 175 -1.64 -5.95 -17.39
CA ASN A 175 -2.94 -6.10 -18.01
C ASN A 175 -4.05 -5.55 -17.12
N VAL A 176 -5.02 -4.88 -17.75
CA VAL A 176 -6.26 -4.45 -17.10
C VAL A 176 -7.44 -4.98 -17.89
N GLU A 177 -8.27 -5.77 -17.23
CA GLU A 177 -9.57 -6.15 -17.78
C GLU A 177 -10.58 -5.02 -17.56
N LEU A 178 -11.26 -4.61 -18.63
CA LEU A 178 -12.32 -3.62 -18.55
C LEU A 178 -13.68 -4.32 -18.44
N LYS A 179 -14.52 -3.82 -17.55
CA LYS A 179 -15.90 -4.32 -17.35
C LYS A 179 -16.97 -3.42 -17.99
N THR A 180 -16.53 -2.28 -18.53
CA THR A 180 -17.38 -1.28 -19.17
C THR A 180 -16.75 -0.79 -20.46
N PRO A 181 -17.56 -0.36 -21.46
CA PRO A 181 -17.02 0.24 -22.67
C PRO A 181 -16.21 1.50 -22.36
N VAL A 182 -15.13 1.71 -23.12
CA VAL A 182 -14.38 2.98 -23.13
C VAL A 182 -15.26 4.06 -23.72
N GLN A 183 -15.37 5.19 -23.03
CA GLN A 183 -16.24 6.31 -23.40
C GLN A 183 -15.46 7.38 -24.18
N PRO A 184 -16.14 8.18 -25.02
CA PRO A 184 -15.52 9.34 -25.68
C PRO A 184 -15.18 10.48 -24.71
N ASP A 185 -16.02 10.71 -23.71
CA ASP A 185 -15.95 11.82 -22.74
C ASP A 185 -15.48 11.41 -21.34
N ALA A 186 -15.29 10.11 -21.12
CA ALA A 186 -14.73 9.56 -19.89
C ALA A 186 -13.61 8.55 -20.23
N PRO A 187 -12.41 9.03 -20.58
CA PRO A 187 -11.29 8.16 -20.93
C PRO A 187 -10.83 7.33 -19.74
N VAL A 188 -10.27 6.15 -20.03
CA VAL A 188 -9.58 5.35 -19.04
C VAL A 188 -8.09 5.73 -19.00
N SER A 189 -7.53 5.87 -17.79
CA SER A 189 -6.15 6.29 -17.61
C SER A 189 -5.41 5.34 -16.68
N PHE A 190 -4.13 5.10 -16.99
CA PHE A 190 -3.23 4.23 -16.24
C PHE A 190 -1.82 4.82 -16.26
N THR A 191 -1.09 4.61 -15.17
CA THR A 191 0.32 5.01 -15.07
C THR A 191 1.18 3.78 -14.77
N THR A 192 2.30 3.69 -15.46
CA THR A 192 3.34 2.69 -15.18
C THR A 192 4.60 3.41 -14.74
N TYR A 193 5.08 3.12 -13.53
CA TYR A 193 6.30 3.68 -12.98
C TYR A 193 7.50 2.79 -13.24
N PHE A 194 8.68 3.42 -13.37
CA PHE A 194 9.97 2.78 -13.57
C PHE A 194 10.96 3.30 -12.54
N GLY A 195 11.66 2.38 -11.90
CA GLY A 195 12.79 2.70 -11.05
C GLY A 195 13.92 1.68 -11.27
N THR A 196 15.13 2.01 -10.83
CA THR A 196 16.30 1.16 -10.94
C THR A 196 16.76 0.65 -9.59
N PHE A 197 17.51 -0.47 -9.59
CA PHE A 197 18.17 -0.99 -8.40
C PHE A 197 19.63 -1.36 -8.71
N PRO A 198 20.58 -1.10 -7.78
CA PRO A 198 22.00 -1.26 -8.06
C PRO A 198 22.45 -2.73 -8.11
N GLU A 199 21.81 -3.59 -7.33
CA GLU A 199 22.07 -5.04 -7.24
C GLU A 199 20.82 -5.77 -6.72
N THR A 200 20.68 -7.05 -7.03
CA THR A 200 19.49 -7.84 -6.70
C THR A 200 19.19 -7.85 -5.19
N SER A 201 20.22 -7.83 -4.34
CA SER A 201 20.06 -7.74 -2.88
C SER A 201 19.39 -6.44 -2.41
N GLN A 202 19.37 -5.40 -3.25
CA GLN A 202 18.77 -4.09 -2.94
C GLN A 202 17.44 -3.85 -3.67
N LEU A 203 16.94 -4.81 -4.42
CA LEU A 203 15.70 -4.67 -5.20
C LEU A 203 14.50 -4.31 -4.32
N ARG A 204 14.22 -5.09 -3.28
CA ARG A 204 13.08 -4.83 -2.35
C ARG A 204 13.19 -3.42 -1.74
N ARG A 205 14.37 -3.06 -1.27
CA ARG A 205 14.63 -1.75 -0.67
C ARG A 205 14.42 -0.62 -1.68
N SER A 206 14.86 -0.80 -2.93
CA SER A 206 14.64 0.19 -3.99
C SER A 206 13.17 0.38 -4.31
N VAL A 207 12.37 -0.69 -4.38
CA VAL A 207 10.91 -0.63 -4.54
C VAL A 207 10.26 0.08 -3.35
N ASN A 208 10.65 -0.25 -2.12
CA ASN A 208 10.11 0.39 -0.92
C ASN A 208 10.43 1.89 -0.87
N GLN A 209 11.67 2.28 -1.20
CA GLN A 209 12.08 3.68 -1.30
C GLN A 209 11.30 4.44 -2.39
N PHE A 210 11.05 3.81 -3.53
CA PHE A 210 10.22 4.38 -4.58
C PHE A 210 8.81 4.67 -4.07
N ILE A 211 8.14 3.68 -3.49
CA ILE A 211 6.78 3.85 -2.96
C ILE A 211 6.76 4.96 -1.90
N ASP A 212 7.73 5.02 -1.00
CA ASP A 212 7.81 6.07 0.01
C ASP A 212 8.05 7.47 -0.57
N ALA A 213 8.76 7.56 -1.69
CA ALA A 213 9.01 8.83 -2.39
C ALA A 213 7.78 9.37 -3.13
N VAL A 214 6.91 8.50 -3.65
CA VAL A 214 5.77 8.89 -4.51
C VAL A 214 4.42 8.87 -3.79
N ARG A 215 4.30 8.16 -2.66
CA ARG A 215 3.06 8.10 -1.88
C ARG A 215 2.67 9.47 -1.32
N PRO A 216 1.36 9.73 -1.07
CA PRO A 216 0.88 11.03 -0.61
C PRO A 216 1.46 11.46 0.74
N ARG A 217 1.72 10.51 1.64
CA ARG A 217 2.29 10.71 2.96
C ARG A 217 3.45 9.75 3.16
N ALA A 218 4.66 10.25 3.37
CA ALA A 218 5.83 9.44 3.66
C ALA A 218 5.62 8.60 4.94
N TYR A 219 6.32 7.47 5.03
CA TYR A 219 6.26 6.60 6.21
C TYR A 219 6.49 7.40 7.50
N LYS A 220 5.56 7.24 8.43
CA LYS A 220 5.65 7.79 9.79
C LYS A 220 4.74 6.97 10.70
N PRO A 221 5.24 6.41 11.80
CA PRO A 221 4.41 5.70 12.76
C PRO A 221 3.18 6.50 13.17
N TYR A 222 2.05 5.84 13.20
CA TYR A 222 0.75 6.40 13.57
C TYR A 222 0.11 5.51 14.62
N LEU A 223 0.34 5.88 15.89
CA LEU A 223 -0.12 5.14 17.06
C LEU A 223 -1.48 5.65 17.48
N HIS A 224 -2.50 4.80 17.47
CA HIS A 224 -3.84 5.21 17.86
C HIS A 224 -4.59 4.16 18.70
N TYR A 225 -5.45 4.64 19.58
CA TYR A 225 -6.50 3.85 20.19
C TYR A 225 -7.60 3.58 19.18
N ASN A 226 -8.13 2.35 19.16
CA ASN A 226 -9.27 1.96 18.34
C ASN A 226 -10.38 1.40 19.24
N SER A 227 -11.59 1.95 19.14
CA SER A 227 -12.72 1.60 20.00
C SER A 227 -13.38 0.25 19.68
N TRP A 228 -12.99 -0.45 18.59
CA TRP A 228 -13.70 -1.60 18.06
C TRP A 228 -13.94 -2.72 19.08
N MET A 229 -12.92 -3.22 19.72
CA MET A 229 -13.04 -4.31 20.69
C MET A 229 -13.18 -3.82 22.14
N ASP A 230 -13.16 -2.52 22.36
CA ASP A 230 -13.36 -1.91 23.68
C ASP A 230 -14.82 -1.49 23.88
N ILE A 231 -15.23 -0.33 23.41
CA ILE A 231 -16.58 0.20 23.61
C ILE A 231 -17.51 0.04 22.39
N GLY A 232 -16.95 -0.25 21.19
CA GLY A 232 -17.70 -0.41 19.95
C GLY A 232 -18.32 -1.81 19.80
N PHE A 233 -17.72 -2.66 18.99
CA PHE A 233 -18.08 -4.05 18.69
C PHE A 233 -19.58 -4.26 18.41
N PHE A 234 -20.08 -3.58 17.34
CA PHE A 234 -21.48 -3.56 16.93
C PHE A 234 -22.46 -2.93 17.94
N ASN A 235 -21.99 -2.50 19.09
CA ASN A 235 -22.82 -1.80 20.07
C ASN A 235 -22.73 -0.30 19.90
N PRO A 236 -23.83 0.43 20.05
CA PRO A 236 -23.80 1.89 20.16
C PRO A 236 -23.03 2.27 21.43
N TYR A 237 -22.19 3.26 21.32
CA TYR A 237 -21.50 3.91 22.44
C TYR A 237 -21.81 5.40 22.43
N THR A 238 -21.54 6.07 23.54
CA THR A 238 -21.89 7.47 23.72
C THR A 238 -20.66 8.39 23.72
N GLU A 239 -20.89 9.69 23.53
CA GLU A 239 -19.85 10.71 23.71
C GLU A 239 -19.17 10.59 25.08
N GLN A 240 -19.96 10.28 26.15
CA GLN A 240 -19.42 10.13 27.50
C GLN A 240 -18.51 8.91 27.65
N ASP A 241 -18.83 7.79 26.98
CA ASP A 241 -17.95 6.60 26.98
C ASP A 241 -16.61 6.93 26.34
N VAL A 242 -16.62 7.66 25.21
CA VAL A 242 -15.39 8.09 24.53
C VAL A 242 -14.56 9.03 25.42
N LEU A 243 -15.18 10.05 26.02
CA LEU A 243 -14.48 10.99 26.89
C LEU A 243 -13.89 10.29 28.10
N GLY A 244 -14.61 9.33 28.71
CA GLY A 244 -14.12 8.50 29.79
C GLY A 244 -12.88 7.69 29.40
N ARG A 245 -12.90 7.06 28.21
CA ARG A 245 -11.71 6.33 27.68
C ARG A 245 -10.53 7.27 27.45
N MET A 246 -10.76 8.46 26.91
CA MET A 246 -9.70 9.45 26.72
C MET A 246 -9.07 9.89 28.04
N ASP A 247 -9.86 10.03 29.12
CA ASP A 247 -9.33 10.32 30.45
C ASP A 247 -8.46 9.20 31.00
N GLU A 248 -8.85 7.95 30.86
CA GLU A 248 -8.08 6.78 31.28
C GLU A 248 -6.76 6.66 30.50
N TRP A 249 -6.80 6.80 29.18
CA TRP A 249 -5.61 6.81 28.33
C TRP A 249 -4.66 7.98 28.65
N ASN A 250 -5.21 9.15 28.95
CA ASN A 250 -4.42 10.29 29.40
C ASN A 250 -3.68 9.99 30.70
N LYS A 251 -4.42 9.51 31.71
CA LYS A 251 -3.88 9.20 33.03
C LYS A 251 -2.78 8.13 32.95
N GLU A 252 -3.02 7.04 32.27
CA GLU A 252 -2.14 5.88 32.27
C GLU A 252 -1.03 5.95 31.23
N PHE A 253 -1.26 6.54 30.08
CA PHE A 253 -0.35 6.44 28.93
C PHE A 253 0.21 7.80 28.49
N ILE A 254 -0.68 8.77 28.16
CA ILE A 254 -0.22 10.03 27.56
C ILE A 254 0.55 10.85 28.59
N THR A 255 -0.11 11.33 29.64
CA THR A 255 0.55 12.11 30.72
C THR A 255 1.28 11.19 31.68
N GLY A 256 0.70 10.04 32.03
CA GLY A 256 1.27 9.12 32.99
C GLY A 256 2.61 8.52 32.60
N ARG A 257 2.85 8.33 31.31
CA ARG A 257 4.09 7.73 30.78
C ARG A 257 4.78 8.54 29.69
N GLY A 258 4.22 9.69 29.31
CA GLY A 258 4.80 10.58 28.30
C GLY A 258 4.83 9.95 26.90
N VAL A 259 3.76 9.27 26.48
CA VAL A 259 3.62 8.68 25.15
C VAL A 259 2.47 9.35 24.41
N ALA A 260 2.73 10.05 23.33
CA ALA A 260 1.68 10.65 22.51
C ALA A 260 0.90 9.56 21.75
N LEU A 261 -0.43 9.66 21.75
CA LEU A 261 -1.31 9.01 20.79
C LEU A 261 -1.58 9.96 19.63
N ASP A 262 -1.44 9.50 18.40
CA ASP A 262 -1.70 10.31 17.21
C ASP A 262 -3.22 10.51 17.04
N ALA A 263 -4.04 9.52 17.41
CA ALA A 263 -5.50 9.64 17.37
C ALA A 263 -6.24 8.72 18.34
N PHE A 264 -7.50 9.09 18.60
CA PHE A 264 -8.55 8.22 19.10
C PHE A 264 -9.48 7.89 17.93
N LEU A 265 -9.45 6.65 17.44
CA LEU A 265 -10.29 6.21 16.33
C LEU A 265 -11.60 5.63 16.88
N LEU A 266 -12.69 6.25 16.47
CA LEU A 266 -14.05 5.82 16.78
C LEU A 266 -14.53 4.86 15.68
N ASP A 267 -14.68 3.60 16.03
CA ASP A 267 -15.14 2.53 15.14
C ASP A 267 -16.66 2.52 14.97
N ASP A 268 -17.27 1.51 14.32
CA ASP A 268 -18.71 1.44 14.03
C ASP A 268 -19.57 1.71 15.28
N GLY A 269 -20.54 2.60 15.17
CA GLY A 269 -21.51 2.90 16.24
C GLY A 269 -21.75 4.40 16.50
N TRP A 270 -21.05 5.31 15.83
CA TRP A 270 -21.21 6.76 15.97
C TRP A 270 -22.30 7.37 15.08
N ASP A 271 -22.62 6.72 13.94
CA ASP A 271 -23.54 7.21 12.91
C ASP A 271 -25.02 6.87 13.21
N ASP A 272 -25.92 7.52 12.45
CA ASP A 272 -27.39 7.35 12.54
C ASP A 272 -27.92 6.06 11.91
N ARG A 273 -27.02 5.23 11.34
CA ARG A 273 -27.33 3.97 10.65
C ARG A 273 -28.33 4.07 9.50
N THR A 274 -28.47 5.27 8.89
CA THR A 274 -29.32 5.44 7.70
C THR A 274 -28.60 5.23 6.38
N GLY A 275 -27.28 5.00 6.41
CA GLY A 275 -26.42 4.97 5.23
C GLY A 275 -26.02 6.35 4.71
N ARG A 276 -26.55 7.42 5.31
CA ARG A 276 -26.15 8.82 5.01
C ARG A 276 -24.87 9.24 5.75
N TRP A 277 -24.44 8.48 6.75
CA TRP A 277 -23.26 8.75 7.57
C TRP A 277 -23.35 10.07 8.35
N LEU A 278 -24.55 10.37 8.85
CA LEU A 278 -24.81 11.49 9.76
C LEU A 278 -24.58 11.05 11.21
N PHE A 279 -24.47 12.02 12.10
CA PHE A 279 -24.34 11.73 13.52
C PHE A 279 -25.54 11.00 14.07
N GLY A 280 -25.29 9.94 14.83
CA GLY A 280 -26.30 9.24 15.60
C GLY A 280 -26.75 10.04 16.84
N PRO A 281 -27.82 9.57 17.54
CA PRO A 281 -28.36 10.29 18.71
C PRO A 281 -27.32 10.57 19.80
N ALA A 282 -26.34 9.68 19.98
CA ALA A 282 -25.27 9.80 20.97
C ALA A 282 -24.27 10.93 20.66
N PHE A 283 -24.22 11.38 19.40
CA PHE A 283 -23.33 12.42 18.91
C PHE A 283 -24.12 13.53 18.18
N SER A 284 -25.36 13.81 18.62
CA SER A 284 -26.27 14.74 17.95
C SER A 284 -25.73 16.16 17.75
N HIS A 285 -24.69 16.53 18.49
CA HIS A 285 -24.00 17.83 18.39
C HIS A 285 -22.63 17.74 17.69
N GLY A 286 -22.36 16.64 16.98
CA GLY A 286 -21.06 16.37 16.34
C GLY A 286 -20.00 15.92 17.33
N PHE A 287 -18.73 16.01 16.92
CA PHE A 287 -17.59 15.59 17.74
C PHE A 287 -16.90 16.73 18.51
N GLY A 288 -17.54 17.90 18.66
CA GLY A 288 -16.94 19.09 19.24
C GLY A 288 -16.19 18.83 20.56
N LYS A 289 -16.85 18.22 21.57
CA LYS A 289 -16.23 17.92 22.87
C LYS A 289 -15.15 16.86 22.78
N VAL A 290 -15.35 15.81 21.96
CA VAL A 290 -14.34 14.76 21.74
C VAL A 290 -13.09 15.36 21.12
N ARG A 291 -13.26 16.24 20.12
CA ARG A 291 -12.16 16.96 19.49
C ARG A 291 -11.42 17.88 20.47
N GLU A 292 -12.15 18.74 21.21
CA GLU A 292 -11.54 19.61 22.22
C GLU A 292 -10.72 18.82 23.24
N LYS A 293 -11.23 17.65 23.65
CA LYS A 293 -10.49 16.74 24.54
C LYS A 293 -9.24 16.18 23.84
N ALA A 294 -9.36 15.69 22.59
CA ALA A 294 -8.22 15.18 21.83
C ALA A 294 -7.13 16.26 21.67
N ASP A 295 -7.53 17.48 21.27
CA ASP A 295 -6.62 18.62 21.10
C ASP A 295 -5.86 18.94 22.41
N SER A 296 -6.57 18.89 23.56
CA SER A 296 -5.94 19.09 24.88
C SER A 296 -4.90 18.02 25.25
N LEU A 297 -4.97 16.86 24.60
CA LEU A 297 -4.04 15.74 24.75
C LEU A 297 -2.97 15.69 23.64
N HIS A 298 -2.90 16.71 22.80
CA HIS A 298 -2.06 16.73 21.59
C HIS A 298 -2.30 15.51 20.68
N SER A 299 -3.54 15.07 20.61
CA SER A 299 -4.03 13.95 19.82
C SER A 299 -5.09 14.44 18.82
N SER A 300 -5.68 13.53 18.07
CA SER A 300 -6.73 13.85 17.11
C SER A 300 -7.87 12.82 17.15
N VAL A 301 -8.90 13.02 16.35
CA VAL A 301 -10.03 12.10 16.19
C VAL A 301 -9.94 11.42 14.83
N GLY A 302 -10.04 10.08 14.83
CA GLY A 302 -10.18 9.25 13.65
C GLY A 302 -11.57 8.61 13.60
N LEU A 303 -12.02 8.22 12.41
CA LEU A 303 -13.32 7.59 12.22
C LEU A 303 -13.23 6.33 11.36
N TRP A 304 -14.05 5.35 11.73
CA TRP A 304 -14.41 4.25 10.87
C TRP A 304 -15.61 4.63 9.99
N LEU A 305 -15.55 4.29 8.71
CA LEU A 305 -16.67 4.31 7.78
C LEU A 305 -16.58 3.09 6.86
N SER A 306 -17.74 2.68 6.33
CA SER A 306 -17.79 1.59 5.36
C SER A 306 -18.48 2.02 4.08
N PRO A 307 -17.76 2.13 2.96
CA PRO A 307 -18.37 2.43 1.66
C PRO A 307 -19.51 1.50 1.27
N TRP A 308 -19.47 0.22 1.63
CA TRP A 308 -20.55 -0.73 1.34
C TRP A 308 -21.62 -0.85 2.45
N GLY A 309 -21.50 -0.08 3.53
CA GLY A 309 -22.52 -0.02 4.60
C GLY A 309 -22.17 -0.77 5.88
N GLY A 310 -21.02 -1.46 5.97
CA GLY A 310 -20.59 -2.19 7.17
C GLY A 310 -20.97 -3.65 7.17
N TYR A 311 -21.16 -4.22 8.37
CA TYR A 311 -21.33 -5.66 8.57
C TYR A 311 -22.57 -5.97 9.43
N ASN A 312 -23.06 -7.20 9.34
CA ASN A 312 -24.12 -7.75 10.19
C ASN A 312 -25.37 -6.83 10.25
N LYS A 313 -26.04 -6.80 11.38
CA LYS A 313 -27.26 -6.02 11.60
C LYS A 313 -27.10 -4.52 11.34
N PRO A 314 -26.01 -3.83 11.72
CA PRO A 314 -25.78 -2.42 11.34
C PRO A 314 -25.79 -2.18 9.83
N ARG A 315 -25.15 -3.05 9.03
CA ARG A 315 -25.21 -2.99 7.57
C ARG A 315 -26.64 -3.14 7.05
N ASP A 316 -27.36 -4.15 7.55
CA ASP A 316 -28.71 -4.43 7.07
C ASP A 316 -29.64 -3.24 7.34
N ILE A 317 -29.46 -2.54 8.46
CA ILE A 317 -30.18 -1.32 8.77
C ILE A 317 -29.82 -0.20 7.77
N ARG A 318 -28.51 0.08 7.54
CA ARG A 318 -28.06 1.11 6.59
C ARG A 318 -28.58 0.84 5.17
N VAL A 319 -28.50 -0.42 4.71
CA VAL A 319 -28.97 -0.83 3.39
C VAL A 319 -30.50 -0.75 3.27
N SER A 320 -31.27 -1.04 4.35
CA SER A 320 -32.74 -0.96 4.33
C SER A 320 -33.26 0.45 4.02
N HIS A 321 -32.50 1.50 4.38
CA HIS A 321 -32.82 2.89 4.07
C HIS A 321 -32.40 3.34 2.66
N ALA A 322 -31.63 2.52 1.92
CA ALA A 322 -31.10 2.91 0.61
C ALA A 322 -32.21 3.35 -0.36
N LYS A 323 -33.35 2.65 -0.39
CA LYS A 323 -34.49 2.99 -1.26
C LYS A 323 -35.10 4.35 -0.92
N GLU A 324 -35.17 4.69 0.37
CA GLU A 324 -35.70 5.97 0.85
C GLU A 324 -34.91 7.17 0.32
N TYR A 325 -33.57 7.03 0.29
CA TYR A 325 -32.66 8.07 -0.18
C TYR A 325 -32.25 7.93 -1.65
N GLY A 326 -32.74 6.88 -2.31
CA GLY A 326 -32.42 6.58 -3.70
C GLY A 326 -30.96 6.13 -3.91
N PHE A 327 -30.35 5.56 -2.88
CA PHE A 327 -29.00 5.04 -2.97
C PHE A 327 -28.98 3.71 -3.74
N GLU A 328 -27.93 3.53 -4.54
CA GLU A 328 -27.72 2.33 -5.33
C GLU A 328 -27.14 1.22 -4.43
N THR A 329 -27.58 0.00 -4.70
CA THR A 329 -27.13 -1.19 -3.97
C THR A 329 -26.78 -2.33 -4.93
N VAL A 330 -25.79 -3.14 -4.55
CA VAL A 330 -25.39 -4.38 -5.23
C VAL A 330 -25.13 -5.46 -4.19
N ASP A 331 -25.67 -6.67 -4.40
CA ASP A 331 -25.47 -7.84 -3.55
C ASP A 331 -25.69 -7.56 -2.04
N GLY A 332 -26.74 -6.81 -1.70
CA GLY A 332 -27.09 -6.48 -0.32
C GLY A 332 -26.14 -5.51 0.36
N LYS A 333 -25.39 -4.73 -0.40
CA LYS A 333 -24.45 -3.68 0.06
C LYS A 333 -24.74 -2.37 -0.66
N LEU A 334 -24.39 -1.26 -0.04
CA LEU A 334 -24.38 0.04 -0.72
C LEU A 334 -23.29 0.02 -1.81
N ALA A 335 -23.59 0.60 -2.97
CA ALA A 335 -22.69 0.60 -4.13
C ALA A 335 -21.96 1.94 -4.25
N LEU A 336 -20.69 1.98 -3.95
CA LEU A 336 -19.91 3.23 -3.95
C LEU A 336 -19.88 3.92 -5.32
N SER A 337 -19.89 3.15 -6.42
CA SER A 337 -19.95 3.70 -7.78
C SER A 337 -21.33 4.28 -8.16
N GLY A 338 -22.37 4.06 -7.34
CA GLY A 338 -23.70 4.59 -7.56
C GLY A 338 -23.72 6.13 -7.52
N PRO A 339 -24.29 6.82 -8.51
CA PRO A 339 -24.19 8.28 -8.61
C PRO A 339 -24.71 9.04 -7.37
N ARG A 340 -25.83 8.59 -6.81
CA ARG A 340 -26.44 9.23 -5.64
C ARG A 340 -25.70 8.88 -4.36
N TYR A 341 -25.34 7.61 -4.20
CA TYR A 341 -24.63 7.18 -3.02
C TYR A 341 -23.19 7.75 -2.98
N PHE A 342 -22.46 7.74 -4.09
CA PHE A 342 -21.14 8.37 -4.16
C PHE A 342 -21.18 9.83 -3.77
N LYS A 343 -22.12 10.58 -4.33
CA LYS A 343 -22.29 12.00 -4.00
C LYS A 343 -22.47 12.20 -2.50
N ASN A 344 -23.42 11.47 -1.88
CA ASN A 344 -23.69 11.57 -0.45
C ASN A 344 -22.46 11.18 0.39
N PHE A 345 -21.83 10.04 0.10
CA PHE A 345 -20.71 9.52 0.87
C PHE A 345 -19.49 10.45 0.79
N ASN A 346 -19.16 10.89 -0.41
CA ASN A 346 -18.07 11.83 -0.66
C ASN A 346 -18.30 13.18 0.03
N GLU A 347 -19.49 13.79 -0.11
CA GLU A 347 -19.81 15.05 0.55
C GLU A 347 -19.73 14.93 2.08
N GLN A 348 -20.20 13.83 2.63
CA GLN A 348 -20.20 13.62 4.08
C GLN A 348 -18.76 13.44 4.61
N ILE A 349 -17.91 12.64 3.94
CA ILE A 349 -16.50 12.51 4.32
C ILE A 349 -15.80 13.88 4.26
N ILE A 350 -16.02 14.66 3.21
CA ILE A 350 -15.41 15.99 3.10
C ILE A 350 -15.87 16.93 4.22
N LYS A 351 -17.14 16.85 4.64
CA LYS A 351 -17.64 17.59 5.81
C LYS A 351 -16.95 17.15 7.10
N LEU A 352 -16.79 15.83 7.32
CA LEU A 352 -16.08 15.31 8.49
C LEU A 352 -14.62 15.80 8.53
N ILE A 353 -13.94 15.83 7.39
CA ILE A 353 -12.58 16.36 7.30
C ILE A 353 -12.53 17.86 7.61
N LYS A 354 -13.40 18.66 6.98
CA LYS A 354 -13.32 20.14 7.04
C LYS A 354 -13.95 20.74 8.29
N ASN A 355 -15.09 20.21 8.72
CA ASN A 355 -15.88 20.81 9.81
C ASN A 355 -15.59 20.14 11.16
N GLU A 356 -15.41 18.82 11.16
CA GLU A 356 -15.11 18.06 12.38
C GLU A 356 -13.60 17.85 12.60
N HIS A 357 -12.77 18.29 11.63
CA HIS A 357 -11.30 18.16 11.68
C HIS A 357 -10.81 16.73 11.90
N ILE A 358 -11.51 15.76 11.31
CA ILE A 358 -11.09 14.35 11.36
C ILE A 358 -9.79 14.20 10.57
N THR A 359 -8.81 13.53 11.17
CA THR A 359 -7.44 13.41 10.62
C THR A 359 -7.09 12.00 10.16
N SER A 360 -7.88 11.01 10.52
CA SER A 360 -7.66 9.63 10.08
C SER A 360 -8.96 8.89 9.80
N PHE A 361 -8.89 7.95 8.85
CA PHE A 361 -10.03 7.14 8.44
C PHE A 361 -9.63 5.67 8.34
N LYS A 362 -10.43 4.80 8.96
CA LYS A 362 -10.48 3.38 8.70
C LYS A 362 -11.64 3.13 7.75
N LEU A 363 -11.34 2.94 6.46
CA LEU A 363 -12.32 2.63 5.43
C LEU A 363 -12.45 1.13 5.29
N ASP A 364 -13.59 0.59 5.73
CA ASP A 364 -13.83 -0.83 5.89
C ASP A 364 -14.95 -1.30 4.97
N GLY A 365 -14.62 -2.16 4.02
CA GLY A 365 -15.55 -2.54 2.98
C GLY A 365 -15.58 -1.52 1.84
N MET A 366 -14.46 -1.39 1.12
CA MET A 366 -14.29 -0.39 0.04
C MET A 366 -15.19 -0.61 -1.17
N GLY A 367 -15.90 -1.72 -1.26
CA GLY A 367 -16.87 -1.95 -2.31
C GLY A 367 -16.69 -3.29 -3.02
N ASN A 368 -17.57 -3.54 -3.96
CA ASN A 368 -17.51 -4.69 -4.85
C ASN A 368 -16.67 -4.31 -6.07
N ALA A 369 -15.42 -4.68 -6.08
CA ALA A 369 -14.43 -4.29 -7.07
C ALA A 369 -14.90 -4.34 -8.54
N ASN A 370 -15.74 -5.30 -8.87
CA ASN A 370 -16.23 -5.55 -10.22
C ASN A 370 -17.68 -5.10 -10.45
N SER A 371 -18.33 -4.42 -9.50
CA SER A 371 -19.70 -3.96 -9.71
C SER A 371 -19.72 -2.69 -10.55
N HIS A 372 -20.58 -2.69 -11.56
CA HIS A 372 -20.90 -1.52 -12.37
C HIS A 372 -22.36 -1.12 -12.16
N ILE A 373 -22.60 0.15 -11.92
CA ILE A 373 -23.94 0.72 -11.79
C ILE A 373 -24.28 1.53 -13.03
N THR A 374 -25.40 1.22 -13.66
CA THR A 374 -25.90 1.96 -14.82
C THR A 374 -26.03 3.46 -14.48
N GLY A 375 -25.45 4.31 -15.32
CA GLY A 375 -25.44 5.77 -15.12
C GLY A 375 -24.33 6.26 -14.19
N SER A 376 -23.46 5.36 -13.71
CA SER A 376 -22.25 5.74 -12.97
C SER A 376 -21.25 6.44 -13.90
N GLN A 377 -20.56 7.45 -13.35
CA GLN A 377 -19.37 8.03 -13.98
C GLN A 377 -18.12 7.17 -13.77
N PHE A 378 -18.20 6.09 -12.99
CA PHE A 378 -17.10 5.20 -12.66
C PHE A 378 -17.30 3.84 -13.32
N ALA A 379 -16.24 3.26 -13.83
CA ALA A 379 -16.25 1.93 -14.40
C ALA A 379 -16.56 0.85 -13.34
N SER A 380 -16.17 1.09 -12.09
CA SER A 380 -16.34 0.15 -10.97
C SER A 380 -16.31 0.87 -9.62
N ASP A 381 -16.61 0.14 -8.55
CA ASP A 381 -16.39 0.63 -7.19
C ASP A 381 -14.90 0.89 -6.88
N PHE A 382 -13.96 0.25 -7.59
CA PHE A 382 -12.53 0.57 -7.48
C PHE A 382 -12.22 1.99 -7.97
N ASP A 383 -12.73 2.37 -9.14
CA ASP A 383 -12.49 3.71 -9.67
C ASP A 383 -13.17 4.76 -8.79
N ALA A 384 -14.35 4.46 -8.27
CA ALA A 384 -15.04 5.30 -7.29
C ALA A 384 -14.21 5.45 -5.99
N SER A 385 -13.60 4.36 -5.52
CA SER A 385 -12.72 4.37 -4.33
C SER A 385 -11.49 5.25 -4.56
N ILE A 386 -10.82 5.14 -5.69
CA ILE A 386 -9.66 5.97 -6.05
C ILE A 386 -10.08 7.45 -6.11
N ALA A 387 -11.21 7.77 -6.75
CA ALA A 387 -11.72 9.13 -6.81
C ALA A 387 -12.05 9.69 -5.42
N LEU A 388 -12.66 8.88 -4.56
CA LEU A 388 -12.92 9.24 -3.16
C LEU A 388 -11.63 9.57 -2.41
N LEU A 389 -10.61 8.71 -2.52
CA LEU A 389 -9.31 8.90 -1.86
C LEU A 389 -8.61 10.17 -2.35
N HIS A 390 -8.66 10.46 -3.63
CA HIS A 390 -8.17 11.73 -4.19
C HIS A 390 -8.91 12.95 -3.62
N ASN A 391 -10.24 12.89 -3.52
CA ASN A 391 -11.03 13.98 -2.94
C ASN A 391 -10.70 14.18 -1.45
N MET A 392 -10.54 13.10 -0.69
CA MET A 392 -10.11 13.16 0.72
C MET A 392 -8.73 13.82 0.86
N ARG A 393 -7.74 13.41 0.06
CA ARG A 393 -6.39 14.01 0.04
C ARG A 393 -6.40 15.48 -0.39
N SER A 394 -7.26 15.84 -1.34
CA SER A 394 -7.45 17.24 -1.76
C SER A 394 -8.04 18.10 -0.63
N ALA A 395 -8.90 17.52 0.20
CA ALA A 395 -9.46 18.21 1.36
C ALA A 395 -8.45 18.37 2.51
N ASN A 396 -7.60 17.36 2.74
CA ASN A 396 -6.50 17.40 3.70
C ASN A 396 -5.40 16.39 3.27
N PRO A 397 -4.24 16.86 2.77
CA PRO A 397 -3.15 15.99 2.31
C PRO A 397 -2.48 15.18 3.44
N ASN A 398 -2.64 15.60 4.70
CA ASN A 398 -2.01 14.97 5.85
C ASN A 398 -2.83 13.85 6.51
N LEU A 399 -3.99 13.50 5.93
CA LEU A 399 -4.82 12.40 6.46
C LEU A 399 -4.02 11.11 6.58
N PHE A 400 -4.29 10.33 7.63
CA PHE A 400 -3.94 8.93 7.66
C PHE A 400 -5.14 8.10 7.17
N ILE A 401 -4.96 7.31 6.12
CA ILE A 401 -6.02 6.50 5.52
C ILE A 401 -5.62 5.04 5.56
N ASN A 402 -6.40 4.25 6.30
CA ASN A 402 -6.30 2.80 6.34
C ASN A 402 -7.43 2.17 5.51
N LEU A 403 -7.08 1.28 4.59
CA LEU A 403 -8.03 0.48 3.82
C LEU A 403 -8.06 -0.94 4.41
N THR A 404 -9.25 -1.41 4.74
CA THR A 404 -9.40 -2.76 5.29
C THR A 404 -10.10 -3.69 4.29
N THR A 405 -11.10 -4.42 4.72
CA THR A 405 -11.78 -5.46 3.93
C THR A 405 -12.36 -4.91 2.61
N GLY A 406 -12.38 -5.75 1.58
CA GLY A 406 -12.90 -5.40 0.24
C GLY A 406 -11.86 -4.77 -0.68
N THR A 407 -10.65 -4.56 -0.19
CA THR A 407 -9.50 -4.22 -1.01
C THR A 407 -8.58 -5.44 -1.07
N ASP A 408 -8.49 -6.09 -2.21
CA ASP A 408 -7.46 -7.11 -2.40
C ASP A 408 -6.07 -6.49 -2.23
N ALA A 409 -5.15 -7.27 -1.66
CA ALA A 409 -3.80 -6.79 -1.43
C ALA A 409 -3.13 -6.36 -2.74
N SER A 410 -2.61 -5.15 -2.76
CA SER A 410 -1.83 -4.60 -3.88
C SER A 410 -0.91 -3.49 -3.35
N PRO A 411 0.37 -3.44 -3.73
CA PRO A 411 1.26 -2.34 -3.37
C PRO A 411 0.80 -1.00 -3.96
N SER A 412 0.04 -1.01 -5.06
CA SER A 412 -0.46 0.21 -5.71
C SER A 412 -1.52 0.95 -4.89
N TRP A 413 -2.16 0.32 -3.92
CA TRP A 413 -3.01 1.05 -2.95
C TRP A 413 -2.23 2.11 -2.18
N LEU A 414 -0.92 1.94 -2.01
CA LEU A 414 -0.08 2.88 -1.29
C LEU A 414 0.17 4.21 -2.04
N PHE A 415 -0.22 4.32 -3.30
CA PHE A 415 -0.31 5.60 -4.01
C PHE A 415 -1.50 6.45 -3.56
N TYR A 416 -2.46 5.87 -2.83
CA TYR A 416 -3.71 6.52 -2.42
C TYR A 416 -3.91 6.51 -0.91
N ALA A 417 -3.49 5.45 -0.22
CA ALA A 417 -3.69 5.20 1.20
C ALA A 417 -2.36 4.95 1.93
N ASP A 418 -2.41 4.90 3.27
CA ASP A 418 -1.22 4.73 4.10
C ASP A 418 -1.00 3.28 4.51
N SER A 419 -2.07 2.52 4.67
CA SER A 419 -2.00 1.10 5.03
C SER A 419 -3.14 0.29 4.41
N ILE A 420 -2.92 -1.01 4.31
CA ILE A 420 -3.85 -1.96 3.73
C ILE A 420 -3.92 -3.24 4.57
N TRP A 421 -5.08 -3.88 4.56
CA TRP A 421 -5.37 -5.10 5.30
C TRP A 421 -4.50 -6.29 4.87
N ARG A 422 -4.00 -7.05 5.87
CA ARG A 422 -3.16 -8.26 5.67
C ARG A 422 -3.92 -9.48 5.11
N GLN A 423 -5.25 -9.41 5.02
CA GLN A 423 -6.17 -10.50 4.71
C GLN A 423 -6.45 -11.43 5.92
N GLY A 424 -7.39 -12.35 5.74
CA GLY A 424 -7.85 -13.26 6.79
C GLY A 424 -8.86 -12.64 7.75
N ASP A 425 -9.14 -13.32 8.85
CA ASP A 425 -10.07 -12.86 9.89
C ASP A 425 -9.44 -11.84 10.82
N ASP A 426 -10.26 -11.04 11.48
CA ASP A 426 -9.82 -10.09 12.50
C ASP A 426 -9.02 -10.79 13.60
N ILE A 427 -9.63 -11.81 14.22
CA ILE A 427 -9.01 -12.68 15.21
C ILE A 427 -9.35 -14.13 14.88
N ASN A 428 -8.33 -14.98 14.97
CA ASN A 428 -8.47 -16.43 15.00
C ASN A 428 -7.28 -17.01 15.77
N LEU A 429 -7.28 -18.30 16.03
CA LEU A 429 -6.24 -18.97 16.82
C LEU A 429 -5.54 -20.04 16.00
N TYR A 430 -4.20 -20.12 16.12
CA TYR A 430 -3.40 -21.15 15.47
C TYR A 430 -2.15 -21.50 16.30
N GLY A 431 -1.81 -22.79 16.35
CA GLY A 431 -0.62 -23.30 17.02
C GLY A 431 -0.76 -23.50 18.53
N PRO A 432 0.33 -23.82 19.24
CA PRO A 432 0.35 -24.04 20.69
C PRO A 432 0.34 -22.74 21.49
N GLY A 433 0.15 -22.88 22.81
CA GLY A 433 0.27 -21.80 23.79
C GLY A 433 -1.06 -21.23 24.25
N THR A 434 -1.00 -20.08 24.90
CA THR A 434 -2.17 -19.34 25.36
C THR A 434 -2.94 -18.73 24.17
N PRO A 435 -4.18 -18.28 24.36
CA PRO A 435 -4.91 -17.57 23.30
C PRO A 435 -4.13 -16.42 22.67
N VAL A 436 -3.33 -15.68 23.46
CA VAL A 436 -2.48 -14.60 22.96
C VAL A 436 -1.39 -15.13 22.05
N GLN A 437 -0.71 -16.21 22.44
CA GLN A 437 0.33 -16.85 21.62
C GLN A 437 -0.24 -17.41 20.34
N GLN A 438 -1.43 -18.04 20.40
CA GLN A 438 -2.14 -18.57 19.24
C GLN A 438 -2.63 -17.46 18.29
N TRP A 439 -3.12 -16.35 18.85
CA TRP A 439 -3.49 -15.16 18.07
C TRP A 439 -2.29 -14.58 17.31
N MET A 440 -1.15 -14.39 17.98
CA MET A 440 0.06 -13.90 17.32
C MET A 440 0.48 -14.81 16.18
N THR A 441 0.44 -16.14 16.38
CA THR A 441 0.78 -17.12 15.35
C THR A 441 -0.20 -17.05 14.17
N TYR A 442 -1.51 -16.94 14.42
CA TYR A 442 -2.51 -16.79 13.36
C TYR A 442 -2.30 -15.50 12.56
N ARG A 443 -2.16 -14.36 13.24
CA ARG A 443 -1.92 -13.05 12.62
C ARG A 443 -0.74 -13.08 11.64
N ASP A 444 0.35 -13.67 12.08
CA ASP A 444 1.59 -13.70 11.32
C ASP A 444 1.56 -14.78 10.24
N ALA A 445 0.86 -15.89 10.46
CA ALA A 445 0.58 -16.91 9.45
C ALA A 445 -0.26 -16.37 8.29
N GLU A 446 -1.30 -15.58 8.57
CA GLU A 446 -2.10 -14.92 7.54
C GLU A 446 -1.26 -13.91 6.75
N THR A 447 -0.44 -13.10 7.43
CA THR A 447 0.49 -12.18 6.78
C THR A 447 1.45 -12.91 5.84
N TYR A 448 2.06 -13.99 6.32
CA TYR A 448 2.98 -14.80 5.52
C TYR A 448 2.30 -15.41 4.30
N ARG A 449 1.17 -16.10 4.51
CA ARG A 449 0.44 -16.81 3.46
C ARG A 449 -0.13 -15.88 2.40
N SER A 450 -0.70 -14.77 2.83
CA SER A 450 -1.48 -13.88 1.96
C SER A 450 -0.66 -12.77 1.31
N ILE A 451 0.42 -12.32 1.95
CA ILE A 451 1.25 -11.22 1.50
C ILE A 451 2.68 -11.68 1.18
N VAL A 452 3.42 -12.18 2.16
CA VAL A 452 4.87 -12.43 2.01
C VAL A 452 5.17 -13.44 0.91
N ARG A 453 4.49 -14.60 0.93
CA ARG A 453 4.65 -15.64 -0.10
C ARG A 453 4.18 -15.23 -1.48
N LYS A 454 3.15 -14.39 -1.55
CA LYS A 454 2.50 -14.02 -2.82
C LYS A 454 3.05 -12.74 -3.42
N GLY A 455 3.68 -11.89 -2.62
CA GLY A 455 4.23 -10.60 -3.03
C GLY A 455 5.51 -10.28 -2.29
N PRO A 456 6.66 -10.90 -2.63
CA PRO A 456 7.91 -10.73 -1.88
C PRO A 456 8.43 -9.29 -1.85
N LEU A 457 7.96 -8.43 -2.77
CA LEU A 457 8.33 -7.01 -2.84
C LEU A 457 7.29 -6.09 -2.19
N PHE A 458 6.25 -6.63 -1.54
CA PHE A 458 5.22 -5.82 -0.88
C PHE A 458 5.80 -5.09 0.35
N PRO A 459 5.53 -3.76 0.52
CA PRO A 459 6.03 -2.99 1.67
C PRO A 459 5.34 -3.37 2.97
N LEU A 460 5.95 -4.23 3.78
CA LEU A 460 5.38 -4.71 5.05
C LEU A 460 5.21 -3.61 6.09
N ASN A 461 5.91 -2.49 5.95
CA ASN A 461 5.78 -1.30 6.79
C ASN A 461 4.42 -0.60 6.66
N SER A 462 3.57 -1.03 5.74
CA SER A 462 2.28 -0.41 5.41
C SER A 462 1.12 -1.40 5.47
N LEU A 463 1.26 -2.47 6.26
CA LEU A 463 0.18 -3.41 6.53
C LEU A 463 -0.58 -3.07 7.82
N MET A 464 -1.89 -3.29 7.78
CA MET A 464 -2.73 -3.41 8.96
C MET A 464 -2.66 -4.86 9.46
N TYR A 465 -1.93 -5.08 10.55
CA TYR A 465 -1.80 -6.40 11.18
C TYR A 465 -2.93 -6.72 12.14
N HIS A 466 -3.83 -5.79 12.42
CA HIS A 466 -4.90 -5.85 13.42
C HIS A 466 -4.39 -5.76 14.87
N GLY A 467 -3.41 -4.94 15.13
CA GLY A 467 -3.02 -4.34 16.38
C GLY A 467 -2.65 -5.23 17.58
N ILE A 468 -2.58 -4.57 18.72
CA ILE A 468 -2.45 -5.18 20.04
C ILE A 468 -3.84 -5.32 20.64
N VAL A 469 -4.24 -6.54 21.02
CA VAL A 469 -5.58 -6.84 21.51
C VAL A 469 -5.52 -7.25 22.99
N SER A 470 -6.19 -6.48 23.85
CA SER A 470 -6.47 -6.77 25.27
C SER A 470 -7.73 -5.99 25.65
N ALA A 471 -8.91 -6.47 25.28
CA ALA A 471 -10.15 -5.69 25.31
C ALA A 471 -11.35 -6.54 25.73
N GLU A 472 -12.27 -5.94 26.49
CA GLU A 472 -13.41 -6.64 27.11
C GLU A 472 -14.40 -7.23 26.11
N ASN A 473 -14.52 -6.65 24.90
CA ASN A 473 -15.36 -7.14 23.83
C ASN A 473 -14.60 -7.96 22.78
N ALA A 474 -13.32 -8.28 22.98
CA ALA A 474 -12.59 -9.25 22.18
C ALA A 474 -13.19 -10.66 22.40
N TYR A 475 -12.68 -11.64 21.69
CA TYR A 475 -13.17 -13.02 21.73
C TYR A 475 -12.01 -14.02 21.63
N TYR A 476 -12.31 -15.31 21.69
CA TYR A 476 -11.35 -16.42 21.69
C TYR A 476 -10.34 -16.40 22.85
N GLY A 477 -10.71 -15.79 23.97
CA GLY A 477 -9.86 -15.72 25.17
C GLY A 477 -9.04 -14.44 25.30
N LEU A 478 -9.03 -13.57 24.25
CA LEU A 478 -8.37 -12.28 24.31
C LEU A 478 -9.14 -11.23 25.14
N GLU A 479 -10.42 -11.51 25.47
CA GLU A 479 -11.27 -10.78 26.40
C GLU A 479 -10.90 -11.05 27.88
N LYS A 480 -9.99 -11.96 28.13
CA LYS A 480 -9.51 -12.27 29.48
C LYS A 480 -8.23 -11.50 29.79
N VAL A 481 -8.02 -11.22 31.09
CA VAL A 481 -6.77 -10.60 31.52
C VAL A 481 -5.59 -11.52 31.18
N GLN A 482 -4.70 -11.04 30.36
CA GLN A 482 -3.49 -11.73 29.91
C GLN A 482 -2.42 -11.76 31.00
N THR A 483 -1.48 -12.70 30.94
CA THR A 483 -0.26 -12.64 31.76
C THR A 483 0.60 -11.45 31.33
N ASP A 484 1.48 -10.98 32.20
CA ASP A 484 2.39 -9.88 31.85
C ASP A 484 3.35 -10.27 30.72
N SER A 485 3.80 -11.54 30.69
CA SER A 485 4.69 -12.04 29.64
C SER A 485 3.99 -12.18 28.29
N ASP A 486 2.76 -12.76 28.25
CA ASP A 486 2.02 -12.87 27.00
C ASP A 486 1.72 -11.49 26.39
N PHE A 487 1.33 -10.53 27.25
CA PHE A 487 1.11 -9.16 26.81
C PHE A 487 2.39 -8.52 26.29
N ALA A 488 3.52 -8.74 26.96
CA ALA A 488 4.81 -8.21 26.53
C ALA A 488 5.26 -8.82 25.19
N ASP A 489 5.12 -10.13 25.01
CA ASP A 489 5.39 -10.80 23.74
C ASP A 489 4.56 -10.23 22.60
N GLN A 490 3.25 -10.04 22.83
CA GLN A 490 2.36 -9.43 21.84
C GLN A 490 2.80 -8.02 21.46
N VAL A 491 3.11 -7.19 22.45
CA VAL A 491 3.53 -5.79 22.28
C VAL A 491 4.83 -5.70 21.48
N TRP A 492 5.86 -6.40 21.91
CA TRP A 492 7.18 -6.34 21.26
C TRP A 492 7.20 -6.97 19.88
N SER A 493 6.53 -8.11 19.70
CA SER A 493 6.34 -8.72 18.38
C SER A 493 5.64 -7.75 17.42
N TYR A 494 4.58 -7.06 17.88
CA TYR A 494 3.84 -6.12 17.04
C TYR A 494 4.69 -4.91 16.62
N PHE A 495 5.35 -4.24 17.54
CA PHE A 495 6.17 -3.08 17.21
C PHE A 495 7.40 -3.44 16.36
N ALA A 496 7.93 -4.65 16.51
CA ALA A 496 9.03 -5.15 15.68
C ALA A 496 8.65 -5.39 14.21
N THR A 497 7.34 -5.50 13.88
CA THR A 497 6.89 -5.57 12.48
C THR A 497 7.25 -4.33 11.67
N GLY A 498 7.53 -3.20 12.31
CA GLY A 498 7.85 -1.95 11.65
C GLY A 498 6.67 -1.30 10.92
N THR A 499 5.44 -1.79 11.09
CA THR A 499 4.27 -1.15 10.45
C THR A 499 4.06 0.27 10.95
N GLN A 500 3.71 1.16 10.03
CA GLN A 500 3.36 2.53 10.41
C GLN A 500 1.99 2.64 11.09
N LEU A 501 1.04 1.76 10.76
CA LEU A 501 -0.26 1.71 11.42
C LEU A 501 -0.12 0.93 12.73
N GLN A 502 -0.14 1.63 13.86
CA GLN A 502 0.01 1.07 15.20
C GLN A 502 -1.31 1.17 15.95
N GLU A 503 -2.08 0.07 15.94
CA GLU A 503 -3.43 0.02 16.49
C GLU A 503 -3.44 -0.59 17.89
N LEU A 504 -4.19 0.03 18.80
CA LEU A 504 -4.38 -0.42 20.18
C LEU A 504 -5.86 -0.70 20.42
N TYR A 505 -6.23 -1.98 20.43
CA TYR A 505 -7.54 -2.48 20.82
C TYR A 505 -7.47 -2.88 22.29
N ILE A 506 -7.51 -1.89 23.18
CA ILE A 506 -7.23 -2.07 24.59
C ILE A 506 -8.31 -1.43 25.45
N THR A 507 -8.90 -2.22 26.34
CA THR A 507 -9.70 -1.71 27.46
C THR A 507 -8.75 -1.39 28.63
N PRO A 508 -8.64 -0.12 29.04
CA PRO A 508 -7.65 0.32 30.05
C PRO A 508 -7.66 -0.47 31.36
N SER A 509 -8.83 -0.87 31.85
CA SER A 509 -8.99 -1.64 33.09
C SER A 509 -8.35 -3.04 33.06
N MET A 510 -8.06 -3.58 31.88
CA MET A 510 -7.41 -4.88 31.72
C MET A 510 -5.89 -4.83 31.90
N LEU A 511 -5.30 -3.63 31.91
CA LEU A 511 -3.85 -3.46 32.04
C LEU A 511 -3.46 -3.04 33.46
N ASN A 512 -2.54 -3.80 34.05
CA ASN A 512 -1.85 -3.41 35.27
C ASN A 512 -0.67 -2.47 34.97
N LYS A 513 0.00 -1.99 35.99
CA LYS A 513 1.16 -1.09 35.86
C LYS A 513 2.26 -1.65 34.98
N VAL A 514 2.59 -2.95 35.09
CA VAL A 514 3.66 -3.61 34.32
C VAL A 514 3.33 -3.59 32.82
N LYS A 515 2.09 -3.91 32.44
CA LYS A 515 1.64 -3.90 31.05
C LYS A 515 1.64 -2.49 30.45
N TRP A 516 1.18 -1.48 31.21
CA TRP A 516 1.26 -0.10 30.78
C TRP A 516 2.70 0.39 30.57
N ASP A 517 3.62 0.00 31.45
CA ASP A 517 5.04 0.33 31.34
C ASP A 517 5.66 -0.33 30.11
N THR A 518 5.33 -1.61 29.85
CA THR A 518 5.77 -2.36 28.66
C THR A 518 5.27 -1.71 27.38
N LEU A 519 3.98 -1.39 27.30
CA LEU A 519 3.39 -0.75 26.13
C LEU A 519 4.06 0.60 25.84
N ALA A 520 4.28 1.41 26.88
CA ALA A 520 4.92 2.72 26.75
C ALA A 520 6.38 2.62 26.30
N GLN A 521 7.13 1.65 26.85
CA GLN A 521 8.52 1.40 26.46
C GLN A 521 8.64 1.02 24.98
N ALA A 522 7.85 0.05 24.54
CA ALA A 522 7.88 -0.45 23.16
C ALA A 522 7.39 0.60 22.16
N ALA A 523 6.35 1.37 22.50
CA ALA A 523 5.86 2.45 21.63
C ALA A 523 6.91 3.57 21.45
N LYS A 524 7.60 3.97 22.51
CA LYS A 524 8.71 4.93 22.44
C LYS A 524 9.87 4.38 21.62
N TRP A 525 10.21 3.11 21.86
CA TRP A 525 11.27 2.44 21.11
C TRP A 525 10.97 2.41 19.60
N ALA A 526 9.76 2.00 19.20
CA ALA A 526 9.35 1.96 17.80
C ALA A 526 9.41 3.36 17.15
N ARG A 527 8.93 4.39 17.85
CA ARG A 527 8.96 5.77 17.35
C ARG A 527 10.39 6.29 17.19
N ASN A 528 11.28 5.98 18.13
CA ASN A 528 12.71 6.38 18.07
C ASN A 528 13.48 5.62 16.98
N ASN A 529 13.01 4.46 16.55
CA ASN A 529 13.62 3.62 15.54
C ASN A 529 12.88 3.66 14.19
N ALA A 530 11.97 4.60 13.98
CA ALA A 530 11.15 4.70 12.78
C ALA A 530 11.98 4.76 11.49
N SER A 531 13.11 5.46 11.49
CA SER A 531 14.02 5.57 10.34
C SER A 531 14.72 4.25 9.95
N VAL A 532 14.76 3.28 10.86
CA VAL A 532 15.25 1.92 10.59
C VAL A 532 14.09 1.00 10.24
N LEU A 533 13.02 1.05 11.05
CA LEU A 533 11.83 0.20 10.89
C LEU A 533 11.10 0.40 9.57
N VAL A 534 11.26 1.55 8.91
CA VAL A 534 10.71 1.78 7.55
C VAL A 534 11.20 0.74 6.53
N ASP A 535 12.38 0.15 6.74
CA ASP A 535 12.97 -0.87 5.87
C ASP A 535 12.47 -2.30 6.14
N THR A 536 11.54 -2.49 7.06
CA THR A 536 11.11 -3.81 7.52
C THR A 536 10.75 -4.79 6.40
N HIS A 537 11.16 -6.03 6.58
CA HIS A 537 10.82 -7.16 5.72
C HIS A 537 10.81 -8.45 6.52
N TRP A 538 10.18 -9.48 5.93
CA TRP A 538 10.09 -10.81 6.53
C TRP A 538 11.39 -11.58 6.42
N ILE A 539 11.73 -12.31 7.50
CA ILE A 539 12.81 -13.30 7.52
C ILE A 539 12.33 -14.60 8.17
N GLY A 540 13.06 -15.67 7.92
CA GLY A 540 12.76 -16.99 8.49
C GLY A 540 11.69 -17.75 7.74
N GLY A 541 11.02 -18.65 8.46
CA GLY A 541 10.16 -19.69 7.92
C GLY A 541 8.68 -19.38 7.91
N ASP A 542 7.89 -20.45 7.85
CA ASP A 542 6.42 -20.43 7.77
C ASP A 542 5.80 -20.63 9.17
N PRO A 543 5.07 -19.63 9.70
CA PRO A 543 4.37 -19.78 10.98
C PRO A 543 3.35 -20.93 11.00
N THR A 544 2.79 -21.32 9.85
CA THR A 544 1.86 -22.46 9.77
C THR A 544 2.57 -23.81 9.95
N ALA A 545 3.85 -23.88 9.65
CA ALA A 545 4.72 -25.01 9.93
C ALA A 545 5.38 -24.92 11.31
N LEU A 546 5.03 -23.91 12.12
CA LEU A 546 5.61 -23.58 13.42
C LEU A 546 7.13 -23.36 13.37
N GLU A 547 7.63 -22.86 12.25
CA GLU A 547 9.05 -22.52 12.06
C GLU A 547 9.34 -21.14 12.68
N VAL A 548 10.60 -20.90 13.07
CA VAL A 548 11.06 -19.58 13.52
C VAL A 548 10.95 -18.59 12.38
N TYR A 549 10.37 -17.43 12.66
CA TYR A 549 10.18 -16.34 11.71
C TYR A 549 10.37 -14.98 12.38
N GLY A 550 10.39 -13.93 11.59
CA GLY A 550 10.43 -12.59 12.13
C GLY A 550 10.54 -11.48 11.09
N TRP A 551 11.00 -10.35 11.57
CA TRP A 551 11.20 -9.14 10.77
C TRP A 551 12.62 -8.62 10.94
N ALA A 552 13.21 -8.18 9.85
CA ALA A 552 14.48 -7.49 9.84
C ALA A 552 14.35 -6.11 9.20
N SER A 553 15.11 -5.17 9.70
CA SER A 553 15.20 -3.81 9.16
C SER A 553 16.64 -3.35 9.22
N TRP A 554 17.09 -2.59 8.22
CA TRP A 554 18.47 -2.14 8.15
C TRP A 554 18.58 -0.66 7.75
N SER A 555 19.53 0.01 8.35
CA SER A 555 20.12 1.27 7.89
C SER A 555 21.64 1.18 8.00
N LYS A 556 22.36 2.14 7.40
CA LYS A 556 23.85 2.14 7.48
C LYS A 556 24.41 2.20 8.91
N ASP A 557 23.64 2.70 9.86
CA ASP A 557 24.08 2.93 11.25
C ASP A 557 23.48 1.96 12.27
N LYS A 558 22.43 1.22 11.90
CA LYS A 558 21.70 0.32 12.80
C LYS A 558 20.87 -0.68 12.01
N ALA A 559 20.72 -1.89 12.54
CA ALA A 559 19.69 -2.82 12.11
C ALA A 559 18.81 -3.26 13.31
N ILE A 560 17.63 -3.77 13.00
CA ILE A 560 16.66 -4.27 13.98
C ILE A 560 16.24 -5.67 13.55
N LEU A 561 16.21 -6.59 14.52
CA LEU A 561 15.80 -7.96 14.36
C LEU A 561 14.70 -8.29 15.36
N GLY A 562 13.52 -8.67 14.88
CA GLY A 562 12.49 -9.31 15.69
C GLY A 562 12.37 -10.76 15.29
N LEU A 563 12.44 -11.69 16.22
CA LEU A 563 12.28 -13.13 15.99
C LEU A 563 11.20 -13.71 16.90
N ARG A 564 10.46 -14.69 16.40
CA ARG A 564 9.51 -15.46 17.18
C ARG A 564 9.62 -16.95 16.90
N ASN A 565 9.62 -17.75 17.94
CA ASN A 565 9.42 -19.18 17.90
C ASN A 565 7.94 -19.50 18.16
N PRO A 566 7.12 -19.89 17.18
CA PRO A 566 5.70 -20.20 17.39
C PRO A 566 5.46 -21.62 17.93
N SER A 567 6.50 -22.42 18.10
CA SER A 567 6.43 -23.82 18.55
C SER A 567 6.52 -23.95 20.06
N ASP A 568 5.99 -25.03 20.60
CA ASP A 568 6.15 -25.49 21.97
C ASP A 568 7.48 -26.20 22.26
N LYS A 569 8.42 -26.15 21.31
CA LYS A 569 9.77 -26.73 21.42
C LYS A 569 10.83 -25.67 21.17
N PRO A 570 12.01 -25.78 21.80
CA PRO A 570 13.13 -24.91 21.45
C PRO A 570 13.51 -25.08 19.98
N GLN A 571 13.84 -23.98 19.32
CA GLN A 571 14.30 -23.97 17.93
C GLN A 571 15.54 -23.09 17.77
N THR A 572 16.33 -23.36 16.75
CA THR A 572 17.52 -22.59 16.43
C THR A 572 17.32 -21.86 15.10
N TYR A 573 17.61 -20.57 15.10
CA TYR A 573 17.67 -19.73 13.91
C TYR A 573 19.12 -19.41 13.56
N TYR A 574 19.49 -19.61 12.30
CA TYR A 574 20.80 -19.29 11.76
C TYR A 574 20.73 -17.95 11.02
N LEU A 575 20.99 -16.87 11.73
CA LEU A 575 20.94 -15.52 11.18
C LEU A 575 22.16 -15.26 10.28
N ASP A 576 21.95 -15.07 9.00
CA ASP A 576 22.93 -14.55 8.05
C ASP A 576 22.78 -13.03 7.94
N LEU A 577 23.69 -12.29 8.54
CA LEU A 577 23.59 -10.83 8.62
C LEU A 577 23.52 -10.17 7.23
N ALA A 578 24.29 -10.66 6.26
CA ALA A 578 24.31 -10.11 4.91
C ALA A 578 22.97 -10.31 4.19
N LYS A 579 22.43 -11.52 4.29
CA LYS A 579 21.20 -11.94 3.63
C LYS A 579 19.97 -11.41 4.35
N ASP A 580 19.87 -11.66 5.68
CA ASP A 580 18.66 -11.39 6.43
C ASP A 580 18.42 -9.89 6.69
N PHE A 581 19.47 -9.07 6.67
CA PHE A 581 19.33 -7.60 6.67
C PHE A 581 19.45 -6.97 5.28
N GLU A 582 19.65 -7.78 4.22
CA GLU A 582 19.90 -7.30 2.85
C GLU A 582 20.96 -6.20 2.82
N ILE A 583 22.12 -6.45 3.49
CA ILE A 583 23.19 -5.47 3.58
C ILE A 583 23.82 -5.31 2.19
N PRO A 584 23.95 -4.08 1.65
CA PRO A 584 24.58 -3.87 0.35
C PRO A 584 26.06 -4.27 0.37
N THR A 585 26.58 -4.64 -0.81
CA THR A 585 28.01 -4.97 -0.98
C THR A 585 28.90 -3.84 -0.46
N GLY A 586 29.84 -4.19 0.43
CA GLY A 586 30.71 -3.19 1.09
C GLY A 586 30.08 -2.48 2.28
N GLY A 587 28.89 -2.94 2.72
CA GLY A 587 28.26 -2.49 3.95
C GLY A 587 28.99 -2.98 5.20
N MET A 588 28.34 -2.85 6.34
CA MET A 588 28.88 -3.07 7.67
C MET A 588 29.46 -4.51 7.86
N ALA A 589 30.72 -4.62 8.29
CA ALA A 589 31.41 -5.91 8.39
C ALA A 589 31.18 -6.64 9.71
N GLN A 590 31.00 -5.93 10.82
CA GLN A 590 30.84 -6.51 12.15
C GLN A 590 29.73 -5.79 12.94
N PHE A 591 28.97 -6.56 13.74
CA PHE A 591 27.84 -6.09 14.53
C PHE A 591 27.90 -6.61 15.97
N SER A 592 27.27 -5.86 16.87
CA SER A 592 26.84 -6.36 18.17
C SER A 592 25.32 -6.37 18.21
N LEU A 593 24.72 -7.55 18.33
CA LEU A 593 23.29 -7.74 18.56
C LEU A 593 23.00 -7.53 20.04
N ASN A 594 22.34 -6.43 20.40
CA ASN A 594 21.99 -6.11 21.78
C ASN A 594 20.50 -6.37 21.99
N ALA A 595 20.17 -7.19 23.00
CA ALA A 595 18.78 -7.49 23.30
C ALA A 595 18.03 -6.24 23.78
N VAL A 596 16.89 -5.97 23.16
CA VAL A 596 15.92 -4.96 23.58
C VAL A 596 14.79 -5.64 24.35
N TYR A 597 14.41 -6.83 23.92
CA TYR A 597 13.38 -7.66 24.57
C TYR A 597 13.73 -9.14 24.44
N GLY A 598 13.37 -9.93 25.46
CA GLY A 598 13.64 -11.38 25.56
C GLY A 598 15.00 -11.65 26.16
N SER A 599 15.89 -12.35 25.46
CA SER A 599 17.23 -12.67 25.93
C SER A 599 18.04 -11.43 26.32
N ASN A 600 18.76 -11.50 27.43
CA ASN A 600 19.66 -10.43 27.90
C ASN A 600 21.10 -10.57 27.37
N THR A 601 21.35 -11.46 26.43
CA THR A 601 22.68 -11.71 25.88
C THR A 601 22.98 -10.81 24.70
N SER A 602 24.13 -10.13 24.72
CA SER A 602 24.71 -9.52 23.54
C SER A 602 25.40 -10.61 22.72
N VAL A 603 25.13 -10.65 21.40
CA VAL A 603 25.68 -11.64 20.50
C VAL A 603 26.52 -10.93 19.43
N PRO A 604 27.83 -11.23 19.31
CA PRO A 604 28.63 -10.68 18.23
C PRO A 604 28.23 -11.31 16.91
N GLY A 605 28.19 -10.50 15.84
CA GLY A 605 27.92 -10.94 14.49
C GLY A 605 28.96 -10.42 13.50
N GLU A 606 29.23 -11.18 12.46
CA GLU A 606 30.17 -10.82 11.40
C GLU A 606 29.50 -11.03 10.04
N TYR A 607 29.73 -10.11 9.11
CA TYR A 607 29.19 -10.17 7.76
C TYR A 607 29.56 -11.50 7.08
N GLN A 608 28.58 -12.14 6.44
CA GLN A 608 28.68 -13.47 5.80
C GLN A 608 29.00 -14.64 6.76
N LYS A 609 28.91 -14.46 8.07
CA LYS A 609 28.94 -15.56 9.04
C LYS A 609 27.59 -15.70 9.71
N ALA A 610 27.08 -16.94 9.79
CA ALA A 610 25.84 -17.22 10.49
C ALA A 610 26.00 -17.02 12.00
N VAL A 611 25.07 -16.27 12.60
CA VAL A 611 24.93 -16.16 14.05
C VAL A 611 23.87 -17.17 14.51
N VAL A 612 24.21 -18.01 15.47
CA VAL A 612 23.29 -19.02 16.00
C VAL A 612 22.47 -18.42 17.13
N ILE A 613 21.15 -18.36 16.96
CA ILE A 613 20.20 -17.85 17.96
C ILE A 613 19.25 -18.99 18.32
N THR A 614 19.25 -19.39 19.60
CA THR A 614 18.31 -20.39 20.13
C THR A 614 17.15 -19.68 20.80
N LEU A 615 15.93 -19.96 20.36
CA LEU A 615 14.70 -19.46 20.95
C LEU A 615 14.03 -20.58 21.77
N GLN A 616 13.60 -20.25 22.98
CA GLN A 616 12.79 -21.14 23.82
C GLN A 616 11.37 -21.29 23.23
N PRO A 617 10.56 -22.25 23.71
CA PRO A 617 9.19 -22.40 23.28
C PRO A 617 8.41 -21.08 23.41
N LEU A 618 7.72 -20.69 22.34
CA LEU A 618 6.87 -19.48 22.25
C LEU A 618 7.60 -18.16 22.50
N GLU A 619 8.93 -18.15 22.50
CA GLU A 619 9.73 -16.95 22.80
C GLU A 619 9.69 -15.93 21.68
N THR A 620 9.58 -14.67 22.07
CA THR A 620 9.77 -13.48 21.23
C THR A 620 11.07 -12.79 21.63
N LEU A 621 11.93 -12.49 20.65
CA LEU A 621 13.19 -11.76 20.83
C LEU A 621 13.21 -10.51 19.97
N VAL A 622 13.69 -9.40 20.51
CA VAL A 622 13.97 -8.18 19.74
C VAL A 622 15.39 -7.71 20.01
N TYR A 623 16.17 -7.50 18.95
CA TYR A 623 17.54 -7.02 19.01
C TYR A 623 17.72 -5.73 18.21
N GLU A 624 18.62 -4.89 18.68
CA GLU A 624 19.27 -3.85 17.90
C GLU A 624 20.69 -4.32 17.51
N ALA A 625 20.98 -4.34 16.21
CA ALA A 625 22.30 -4.60 15.71
C ALA A 625 23.02 -3.28 15.46
N ILE A 626 24.12 -3.07 16.17
CA ILE A 626 24.93 -1.85 16.10
C ILE A 626 26.30 -2.22 15.55
N PRO A 627 26.92 -1.39 14.65
CA PRO A 627 28.27 -1.62 14.18
C PRO A 627 29.25 -1.82 15.34
N ALA A 628 30.06 -2.89 15.28
CA ALA A 628 31.16 -3.03 16.21
C ALA A 628 32.20 -1.93 15.95
N LYS A 629 32.68 -1.30 17.01
CA LYS A 629 33.71 -0.25 16.95
C LYS A 629 35.07 -0.83 16.58
#